data_32036e9185b24208c83b08ee07930130
#
_entry.id   32036e9185b24208c83b08ee07930130
#
_cell.length_a   1.000
_cell.length_b   1.000
_cell.length_c   1.000
_cell.angle_alpha   90.00
_cell.angle_beta   90.00
_cell.angle_gamma   90.00
#
_symmetry.space_group_name_H-M   'P 1'
#
loop_
_entity.id
_entity.type
_entity.pdbx_description
1 polymer ?
#
loop_
_entity_poly.entity_id
_entity_poly.type
_entity_poly.pdbx_seq_one_letter_code
_entity_poly.pdbx_strand_id
1 'polypeptide(L)'
;MDYYKESIETVLSSLNTSTEGIMTEDAKKRQEEQGFNEISRKDRQSTLSMFIDTFKDPLVIVLLIVAIVQIVLGEAVESLIIFAVLIINSILSVVQTKKAEDSLESLRQMATPTTTVIRNGRPQNVEARELVKGDIVILEAGDNIPADGRLIEAESLQVVEGSLTGESVASDKFTDALEEDTPLADRSNMTYSGTLVTYGRAKMVVTAIGDDTEMGKVA
;
A
#
# COMPACT_ATOMS: atom_id res chain seq x y z
N MET A 1 2.01 -18.69 9.55
CA MET A 1 1.83 -18.79 11.01
C MET A 1 0.68 -17.87 11.40
N ASP A 2 -0.23 -18.35 12.25
CA ASP A 2 -1.39 -17.56 12.67
C ASP A 2 -1.05 -16.85 13.99
N TYR A 3 -0.43 -15.71 13.88
CA TYR A 3 0.13 -14.96 15.02
C TYR A 3 -0.88 -14.63 16.13
N TYR A 4 -2.18 -14.53 15.79
CA TYR A 4 -3.24 -14.24 16.77
C TYR A 4 -3.51 -15.38 17.77
N LYS A 5 -3.12 -16.63 17.45
CA LYS A 5 -3.27 -17.80 18.33
C LYS A 5 -2.13 -17.96 19.30
N GLU A 6 -0.98 -17.38 18.98
CA GLU A 6 0.27 -17.64 19.65
C GLU A 6 0.50 -16.71 20.84
N SER A 7 1.27 -17.18 21.81
CA SER A 7 1.76 -16.33 22.89
C SER A 7 2.70 -15.26 22.35
N ILE A 8 2.83 -14.16 23.08
CA ILE A 8 3.74 -13.05 22.70
C ILE A 8 5.16 -13.55 22.56
N GLU A 9 5.63 -14.41 23.48
CA GLU A 9 6.98 -14.97 23.47
C GLU A 9 7.23 -15.84 22.23
N THR A 10 6.23 -16.64 21.83
CA THR A 10 6.32 -17.47 20.62
C THR A 10 6.40 -16.59 19.37
N VAL A 11 5.58 -15.54 19.29
CA VAL A 11 5.58 -14.61 18.17
C VAL A 11 6.93 -13.88 18.05
N LEU A 12 7.43 -13.31 19.15
CA LEU A 12 8.72 -12.62 19.17
C LEU A 12 9.86 -13.55 18.75
N SER A 13 9.88 -14.78 19.28
CA SER A 13 10.88 -15.80 18.92
C SER A 13 10.81 -16.18 17.44
N SER A 14 9.61 -16.37 16.89
CA SER A 14 9.42 -16.75 15.49
C SER A 14 9.89 -15.68 14.51
N LEU A 15 9.80 -14.41 14.92
CA LEU A 15 10.23 -13.25 14.14
C LEU A 15 11.69 -12.85 14.43
N ASN A 16 12.41 -13.63 15.25
CA ASN A 16 13.78 -13.34 15.70
C ASN A 16 13.91 -11.88 16.18
N THR A 17 13.05 -11.49 17.12
CA THR A 17 13.03 -10.15 17.73
C THR A 17 12.75 -10.24 19.24
N SER A 18 12.79 -9.11 19.91
CA SER A 18 12.47 -8.97 21.33
C SER A 18 11.71 -7.68 21.59
N THR A 19 11.26 -7.44 22.82
CA THR A 19 10.62 -6.17 23.22
C THR A 19 11.54 -4.95 23.09
N GLU A 20 12.86 -5.16 23.03
CA GLU A 20 13.89 -4.14 22.76
C GLU A 20 14.04 -3.85 21.24
N GLY A 21 13.29 -4.58 20.40
CA GLY A 21 13.35 -4.49 18.97
C GLY A 21 14.57 -5.17 18.35
N ILE A 22 14.69 -5.04 17.03
CA ILE A 22 15.83 -5.55 16.26
C ILE A 22 16.96 -4.51 16.18
N MET A 23 18.16 -4.93 15.81
CA MET A 23 19.25 -4.02 15.51
C MET A 23 19.01 -3.31 14.19
N THR A 24 19.44 -2.06 14.07
CA THR A 24 19.28 -1.27 12.82
C THR A 24 19.97 -1.95 11.63
N GLU A 25 21.08 -2.64 11.85
CA GLU A 25 21.77 -3.41 10.80
C GLU A 25 20.94 -4.61 10.33
N ASP A 26 20.29 -5.33 11.27
CA ASP A 26 19.38 -6.42 10.94
C ASP A 26 18.14 -5.93 10.19
N ALA A 27 17.62 -4.75 10.56
CA ALA A 27 16.51 -4.13 9.85
C ALA A 27 16.86 -3.86 8.38
N LYS A 28 18.05 -3.31 8.10
CA LYS A 28 18.52 -3.08 6.73
C LYS A 28 18.65 -4.37 5.94
N LYS A 29 19.25 -5.41 6.55
CA LYS A 29 19.37 -6.71 5.92
C LYS A 29 18.01 -7.33 5.61
N ARG A 30 17.06 -7.28 6.55
CA ARG A 30 15.68 -7.74 6.33
C ARG A 30 14.99 -6.94 5.22
N GLN A 31 15.23 -5.64 5.13
CA GLN A 31 14.69 -4.80 4.07
C GLN A 31 15.23 -5.17 2.69
N GLU A 32 16.51 -5.54 2.57
CA GLU A 32 17.09 -6.06 1.32
C GLU A 32 16.46 -7.40 0.91
N GLU A 33 16.09 -8.25 1.88
CA GLU A 33 15.48 -9.56 1.64
C GLU A 33 13.97 -9.50 1.41
N GLN A 34 13.25 -8.63 2.11
CA GLN A 34 11.78 -8.58 2.14
C GLN A 34 11.21 -7.45 1.27
N GLY A 35 12.03 -6.48 0.86
CA GLY A 35 11.59 -5.26 0.18
C GLY A 35 11.06 -4.19 1.14
N PHE A 36 10.44 -3.18 0.57
CA PHE A 36 9.83 -2.07 1.30
C PHE A 36 8.39 -2.41 1.73
N ASN A 37 7.95 -1.81 2.83
CA ASN A 37 6.55 -1.87 3.26
C ASN A 37 5.68 -0.97 2.37
N GLU A 38 5.49 -1.39 1.14
CA GLU A 38 4.66 -0.72 0.13
C GLU A 38 3.80 -1.77 -0.57
N ILE A 39 2.54 -1.45 -0.80
CA ILE A 39 1.67 -2.30 -1.62
C ILE A 39 2.11 -2.15 -3.07
N SER A 40 2.39 -3.26 -3.74
CA SER A 40 2.79 -3.29 -5.14
C SER A 40 1.73 -2.63 -5.99
N ARG A 41 2.10 -1.59 -6.69
CA ARG A 41 1.21 -0.97 -7.68
C ARG A 41 1.25 -1.81 -8.94
N LYS A 42 0.12 -1.93 -9.61
CA LYS A 42 0.11 -2.37 -11.00
C LYS A 42 1.17 -1.58 -11.76
N ASP A 43 2.06 -2.29 -12.45
CA ASP A 43 3.16 -1.69 -13.19
C ASP A 43 2.68 -0.46 -13.95
N ARG A 44 3.44 0.63 -13.86
CA ARG A 44 3.18 1.84 -14.64
C ARG A 44 3.04 1.41 -16.10
N GLN A 45 1.93 1.77 -16.71
CA GLN A 45 1.73 1.44 -18.12
C GLN A 45 2.89 2.00 -18.94
N SER A 46 3.45 1.16 -19.79
CA SER A 46 4.50 1.60 -20.70
C SER A 46 3.96 2.73 -21.60
N THR A 47 4.80 3.70 -21.91
CA THR A 47 4.44 4.81 -22.82
C THR A 47 3.85 4.32 -24.14
N LEU A 48 4.35 3.17 -24.63
CA LEU A 48 3.83 2.53 -25.84
C LEU A 48 2.43 1.95 -25.61
N SER A 49 2.17 1.35 -24.46
CA SER A 49 0.84 0.84 -24.10
C SER A 49 -0.17 2.00 -24.01
N MET A 50 0.20 3.09 -23.33
CA MET A 50 -0.65 4.30 -23.25
C MET A 50 -0.98 4.86 -24.63
N PHE A 51 0.01 4.89 -25.55
CA PHE A 51 -0.20 5.34 -26.92
C PHE A 51 -1.17 4.42 -27.68
N ILE A 52 -1.00 3.11 -27.57
CA ILE A 52 -1.89 2.13 -28.22
C ILE A 52 -3.29 2.20 -27.61
N ASP A 53 -3.41 2.40 -26.31
CA ASP A 53 -4.70 2.49 -25.62
C ASP A 53 -5.52 3.72 -26.08
N THR A 54 -4.86 4.80 -26.52
CA THR A 54 -5.54 5.95 -27.12
C THR A 54 -6.36 5.56 -28.38
N PHE A 55 -5.90 4.55 -29.12
CA PHE A 55 -6.61 4.06 -30.32
C PHE A 55 -7.81 3.16 -29.99
N LYS A 56 -8.04 2.82 -28.73
CA LYS A 56 -9.24 2.12 -28.26
C LYS A 56 -10.39 3.08 -27.92
N ASP A 57 -10.12 4.39 -27.91
CA ASP A 57 -11.15 5.41 -27.68
C ASP A 57 -12.20 5.34 -28.81
N PRO A 58 -13.52 5.29 -28.49
CA PRO A 58 -14.58 5.21 -29.47
C PRO A 58 -14.54 6.34 -30.52
N LEU A 59 -14.18 7.55 -30.09
CA LEU A 59 -14.08 8.70 -31.00
C LEU A 59 -12.92 8.51 -31.99
N VAL A 60 -11.77 8.00 -31.51
CA VAL A 60 -10.61 7.72 -32.35
C VAL A 60 -10.93 6.61 -33.36
N ILE A 61 -11.67 5.58 -32.93
CA ILE A 61 -12.12 4.49 -33.81
C ILE A 61 -13.02 5.04 -34.95
N VAL A 62 -13.98 5.91 -34.61
CA VAL A 62 -14.84 6.54 -35.61
C VAL A 62 -14.03 7.36 -36.63
N LEU A 63 -13.06 8.16 -36.15
CA LEU A 63 -12.20 8.95 -37.02
C LEU A 63 -11.31 8.07 -37.91
N LEU A 64 -10.83 6.95 -37.42
CA LEU A 64 -10.08 5.94 -38.18
C LEU A 64 -10.95 5.36 -39.31
N ILE A 65 -12.20 5.00 -38.99
CA ILE A 65 -13.16 4.52 -40.02
C ILE A 65 -13.38 5.60 -41.11
N VAL A 66 -13.57 6.85 -40.71
CA VAL A 66 -13.72 7.98 -41.66
C VAL A 66 -12.47 8.12 -42.54
N ALA A 67 -11.26 8.04 -41.94
CA ALA A 67 -10.03 8.13 -42.70
C ALA A 67 -9.89 6.99 -43.73
N ILE A 68 -10.30 5.75 -43.37
CA ILE A 68 -10.31 4.63 -44.32
C ILE A 68 -11.30 4.86 -45.46
N VAL A 69 -12.50 5.33 -45.15
CA VAL A 69 -13.51 5.65 -46.16
C VAL A 69 -13.00 6.73 -47.15
N GLN A 70 -12.34 7.77 -46.64
CA GLN A 70 -11.72 8.82 -47.45
C GLN A 70 -10.68 8.26 -48.46
N ILE A 71 -9.84 7.32 -48.00
CA ILE A 71 -8.85 6.63 -48.86
C ILE A 71 -9.59 5.89 -50.02
N VAL A 72 -10.67 5.18 -49.69
CA VAL A 72 -11.45 4.41 -50.69
C VAL A 72 -12.10 5.32 -51.71
N LEU A 73 -12.50 6.52 -51.29
CA LEU A 73 -13.08 7.54 -52.17
C LEU A 73 -12.02 8.28 -53.00
N GLY A 74 -10.74 8.05 -52.77
CA GLY A 74 -9.63 8.68 -53.50
C GLY A 74 -9.17 10.02 -52.90
N GLU A 75 -9.68 10.38 -51.73
CA GLU A 75 -9.38 11.62 -51.00
C GLU A 75 -8.21 11.37 -50.01
N ALA A 76 -7.03 11.04 -50.55
CA ALA A 76 -5.87 10.65 -49.74
C ALA A 76 -5.30 11.79 -48.88
N VAL A 77 -5.43 13.05 -49.34
CA VAL A 77 -4.92 14.21 -48.58
C VAL A 77 -5.72 14.45 -47.31
N GLU A 78 -7.03 14.36 -47.39
CA GLU A 78 -7.97 14.50 -46.27
C GLU A 78 -7.73 13.40 -45.23
N SER A 79 -7.57 12.18 -45.71
CA SER A 79 -7.22 11.05 -44.83
C SER A 79 -5.88 11.26 -44.09
N LEU A 80 -4.85 11.77 -44.81
CA LEU A 80 -3.54 12.04 -44.18
C LEU A 80 -3.65 13.11 -43.10
N ILE A 81 -4.48 14.13 -43.29
CA ILE A 81 -4.73 15.16 -42.28
C ILE A 81 -5.36 14.53 -41.04
N ILE A 82 -6.37 13.64 -41.17
CA ILE A 82 -7.00 12.95 -40.05
C ILE A 82 -5.97 12.13 -39.31
N PHE A 83 -5.13 11.34 -39.96
CA PHE A 83 -4.06 10.56 -39.32
C PHE A 83 -3.07 11.46 -38.61
N ALA A 84 -2.63 12.57 -39.17
CA ALA A 84 -1.72 13.50 -38.52
C ALA A 84 -2.33 14.07 -37.24
N VAL A 85 -3.60 14.47 -37.28
CA VAL A 85 -4.32 14.98 -36.10
C VAL A 85 -4.44 13.88 -35.02
N LEU A 86 -4.77 12.64 -35.38
CA LEU A 86 -4.87 11.52 -34.44
C LEU A 86 -3.53 11.23 -33.77
N ILE A 87 -2.43 11.23 -34.51
CA ILE A 87 -1.08 11.01 -33.94
C ILE A 87 -0.72 12.14 -32.99
N ILE A 88 -0.92 13.40 -33.37
CA ILE A 88 -0.64 14.55 -32.53
C ILE A 88 -1.46 14.48 -31.23
N ASN A 89 -2.77 14.19 -31.36
CA ASN A 89 -3.66 14.06 -30.21
C ASN A 89 -3.23 12.93 -29.29
N SER A 90 -2.82 11.77 -29.84
CA SER A 90 -2.33 10.62 -29.04
C SER A 90 -1.05 10.96 -28.30
N ILE A 91 -0.10 11.65 -28.93
CA ILE A 91 1.13 12.10 -28.27
C ILE A 91 0.80 13.07 -27.15
N LEU A 92 -0.08 14.04 -27.40
CA LEU A 92 -0.48 15.03 -26.40
C LEU A 92 -1.16 14.36 -25.20
N SER A 93 -2.05 13.40 -25.44
CA SER A 93 -2.73 12.61 -24.40
C SER A 93 -1.73 11.87 -23.51
N VAL A 94 -0.76 11.18 -24.10
CA VAL A 94 0.30 10.47 -23.37
C VAL A 94 1.14 11.43 -22.51
N VAL A 95 1.52 12.58 -23.06
CA VAL A 95 2.30 13.60 -22.33
C VAL A 95 1.51 14.17 -21.14
N GLN A 96 0.21 14.46 -21.35
CA GLN A 96 -0.67 14.97 -20.29
C GLN A 96 -0.87 13.95 -19.18
N THR A 97 -1.13 12.66 -19.53
CA THR A 97 -1.29 11.58 -18.56
C THR A 97 -0.02 11.40 -17.74
N LYS A 98 1.13 11.35 -18.40
CA LYS A 98 2.41 11.21 -17.71
C LYS A 98 2.71 12.35 -16.75
N LYS A 99 2.45 13.59 -17.19
CA LYS A 99 2.63 14.77 -16.34
C LYS A 99 1.68 14.76 -15.14
N ALA A 100 0.45 14.28 -15.29
CA ALA A 100 -0.50 14.12 -14.20
C ALA A 100 -0.03 13.04 -13.21
N GLU A 101 0.46 11.89 -13.69
CA GLU A 101 1.03 10.82 -12.84
C GLU A 101 2.25 11.32 -12.05
N ASP A 102 3.18 12.02 -12.69
CA ASP A 102 4.38 12.56 -12.03
C ASP A 102 4.02 13.63 -10.97
N SER A 103 2.99 14.44 -11.23
CA SER A 103 2.51 15.43 -10.26
C SER A 103 1.88 14.76 -9.03
N LEU A 104 1.06 13.72 -9.24
CA LEU A 104 0.49 12.92 -8.15
C LEU A 104 1.56 12.20 -7.33
N GLU A 105 2.59 11.67 -7.99
CA GLU A 105 3.70 11.02 -7.31
C GLU A 105 4.49 12.02 -6.44
N SER A 106 4.74 13.22 -6.96
CA SER A 106 5.42 14.28 -6.20
C SER A 106 4.63 14.69 -4.95
N LEU A 107 3.30 14.80 -5.05
CA LEU A 107 2.44 15.09 -3.90
C LEU A 107 2.48 13.97 -2.85
N ARG A 108 2.50 12.71 -3.29
CA ARG A 108 2.60 11.55 -2.38
C ARG A 108 3.94 11.49 -1.66
N GLN A 109 5.03 11.81 -2.34
CA GLN A 109 6.37 11.86 -1.73
C GLN A 109 6.50 12.96 -0.67
N MET A 110 5.76 14.05 -0.80
CA MET A 110 5.73 15.13 0.22
C MET A 110 5.03 14.71 1.52
N ALA A 111 4.19 13.69 1.48
CA ALA A 111 3.45 13.16 2.61
C ALA A 111 3.97 11.77 3.03
N THR A 112 5.29 11.60 3.15
CA THR A 112 5.88 10.34 3.59
C THR A 112 5.47 10.07 5.03
N PRO A 113 4.62 9.07 5.31
CA PRO A 113 4.20 8.74 6.66
C PRO A 113 5.41 8.22 7.45
N THR A 114 5.58 8.72 8.66
CA THR A 114 6.60 8.24 9.59
C THR A 114 5.95 7.49 10.75
N THR A 115 6.69 6.60 11.38
CA THR A 115 6.25 5.84 12.54
C THR A 115 7.38 5.69 13.55
N THR A 116 7.03 5.51 14.81
CA THR A 116 8.01 5.30 15.86
C THR A 116 8.24 3.81 16.09
N VAL A 117 9.47 3.37 15.93
CA VAL A 117 9.90 1.98 16.17
C VAL A 117 10.89 1.91 17.33
N ILE A 118 10.95 0.76 17.99
CA ILE A 118 12.03 0.43 18.92
C ILE A 118 13.06 -0.39 18.18
N ARG A 119 14.26 0.18 17.98
CA ARG A 119 15.43 -0.53 17.46
C ARG A 119 16.62 -0.24 18.36
N ASN A 120 17.49 -1.21 18.56
CA ASN A 120 18.63 -1.10 19.50
C ASN A 120 18.21 -0.69 20.93
N GLY A 121 17.04 -1.12 21.40
CA GLY A 121 16.48 -0.77 22.72
C GLY A 121 16.05 0.71 22.87
N ARG A 122 15.93 1.46 21.77
CA ARG A 122 15.57 2.88 21.82
C ARG A 122 14.50 3.23 20.80
N PRO A 123 13.52 4.08 21.16
CA PRO A 123 12.57 4.64 20.20
C PRO A 123 13.31 5.49 19.16
N GLN A 124 12.94 5.34 17.90
CA GLN A 124 13.40 6.15 16.77
C GLN A 124 12.30 6.29 15.73
N ASN A 125 12.29 7.42 15.06
CA ASN A 125 11.33 7.68 13.99
C ASN A 125 11.90 7.23 12.66
N VAL A 126 11.14 6.41 11.92
CA VAL A 126 11.51 5.90 10.61
C VAL A 126 10.38 6.14 9.61
N GLU A 127 10.70 6.12 8.34
CA GLU A 127 9.65 6.11 7.31
C GLU A 127 8.85 4.80 7.41
N ALA A 128 7.52 4.88 7.33
CA ALA A 128 6.65 3.70 7.41
C ALA A 128 7.00 2.65 6.34
N ARG A 129 7.51 3.09 5.18
CA ARG A 129 7.98 2.20 4.10
C ARG A 129 9.22 1.39 4.46
N GLU A 130 10.00 1.81 5.47
CA GLU A 130 11.23 1.13 5.90
C GLU A 130 10.99 0.09 6.99
N LEU A 131 9.72 -0.15 7.35
CA LEU A 131 9.36 -1.21 8.29
C LEU A 131 9.65 -2.59 7.72
N VAL A 132 10.11 -3.47 8.60
CA VAL A 132 10.35 -4.88 8.29
C VAL A 132 9.66 -5.78 9.30
N LYS A 133 9.40 -7.03 8.94
CA LYS A 133 8.85 -8.03 9.87
C LYS A 133 9.78 -8.19 11.08
N GLY A 134 9.20 -8.08 12.27
CA GLY A 134 9.94 -8.12 13.55
C GLY A 134 10.27 -6.75 14.14
N ASP A 135 10.00 -5.64 13.47
CA ASP A 135 10.06 -4.32 14.08
C ASP A 135 9.03 -4.20 15.21
N ILE A 136 9.39 -3.50 16.28
CA ILE A 136 8.45 -3.12 17.33
C ILE A 136 8.00 -1.68 17.07
N VAL A 137 6.72 -1.50 16.78
CA VAL A 137 6.11 -0.20 16.50
C VAL A 137 5.36 0.29 17.73
N ILE A 138 5.55 1.55 18.09
CA ILE A 138 4.79 2.26 19.13
C ILE A 138 3.58 2.91 18.43
N LEU A 139 2.40 2.70 18.97
CA LEU A 139 1.14 3.24 18.48
C LEU A 139 0.52 4.16 19.54
N GLU A 140 0.07 5.33 19.11
CA GLU A 140 -0.62 6.31 19.93
C GLU A 140 -1.92 6.79 19.24
N ALA A 141 -2.83 7.36 20.02
CA ALA A 141 -4.08 7.89 19.47
C ALA A 141 -3.81 8.96 18.38
N GLY A 142 -4.42 8.77 17.21
CA GLY A 142 -4.22 9.60 16.02
C GLY A 142 -3.30 8.97 14.98
N ASP A 143 -2.59 7.90 15.32
CA ASP A 143 -1.69 7.22 14.38
C ASP A 143 -2.47 6.35 13.39
N ASN A 144 -2.03 6.38 12.13
CA ASN A 144 -2.38 5.35 11.17
C ASN A 144 -1.44 4.16 11.34
N ILE A 145 -2.01 2.97 11.43
CA ILE A 145 -1.23 1.74 11.59
C ILE A 145 -0.52 1.42 10.27
N PRO A 146 0.83 1.35 10.28
CA PRO A 146 1.61 1.33 9.05
C PRO A 146 1.79 -0.06 8.42
N ALA A 147 1.56 -1.13 9.19
CA ALA A 147 1.75 -2.52 8.78
C ALA A 147 0.87 -3.44 9.62
N ASP A 148 0.70 -4.69 9.24
CA ASP A 148 0.01 -5.64 10.11
C ASP A 148 0.91 -6.05 11.27
N GLY A 149 0.34 -6.12 12.46
CA GLY A 149 1.10 -6.42 13.67
C GLY A 149 0.32 -7.20 14.71
N ARG A 150 1.06 -7.93 15.56
CA ARG A 150 0.58 -8.58 16.77
C ARG A 150 0.85 -7.65 17.96
N LEU A 151 -0.18 -7.33 18.72
CA LEU A 151 -0.04 -6.51 19.92
C LEU A 151 0.76 -7.26 20.99
N ILE A 152 1.75 -6.60 21.56
CA ILE A 152 2.57 -7.10 22.66
C ILE A 152 2.33 -6.32 23.96
N GLU A 153 1.90 -5.06 23.84
CA GLU A 153 1.41 -4.22 24.94
C GLU A 153 0.22 -3.42 24.44
N ALA A 154 -0.81 -3.25 25.24
CA ALA A 154 -1.99 -2.44 24.93
C ALA A 154 -2.55 -1.79 26.22
N GLU A 155 -2.71 -0.48 26.17
CA GLU A 155 -3.32 0.29 27.26
C GLU A 155 -4.56 1.03 26.72
N SER A 156 -5.73 0.45 26.96
CA SER A 156 -7.04 0.98 26.50
C SER A 156 -7.04 1.30 25.00
N LEU A 157 -6.39 0.46 24.19
CA LEU A 157 -6.26 0.70 22.76
C LEU A 157 -7.60 0.50 22.06
N GLN A 158 -8.01 1.49 21.26
CA GLN A 158 -9.15 1.41 20.36
C GLN A 158 -8.73 1.74 18.94
N VAL A 159 -9.17 0.93 17.99
CA VAL A 159 -8.83 1.05 16.57
C VAL A 159 -10.09 1.00 15.71
N VAL A 160 -10.18 1.91 14.74
CA VAL A 160 -11.21 1.86 13.70
C VAL A 160 -10.68 1.09 12.50
N GLU A 161 -11.31 -0.03 12.20
CA GLU A 161 -10.91 -0.97 11.14
C GLU A 161 -11.86 -0.93 9.92
N GLY A 162 -12.61 0.15 9.77
CA GLY A 162 -13.62 0.29 8.72
C GLY A 162 -13.11 0.14 7.29
N SER A 163 -11.85 0.46 7.06
CA SER A 163 -11.20 0.25 5.74
C SER A 163 -11.05 -1.24 5.37
N LEU A 164 -11.02 -2.13 6.36
CA LEU A 164 -10.82 -3.56 6.17
C LEU A 164 -12.10 -4.38 6.42
N THR A 165 -12.85 -4.06 7.48
CA THR A 165 -14.04 -4.81 7.89
C THR A 165 -15.35 -4.17 7.41
N GLY A 166 -15.33 -2.91 6.98
CA GLY A 166 -16.52 -2.12 6.65
C GLY A 166 -17.21 -1.51 7.88
N GLU A 167 -16.74 -1.78 9.09
CA GLU A 167 -17.32 -1.28 10.33
C GLU A 167 -16.61 -0.02 10.80
N SER A 168 -17.33 1.10 10.90
CA SER A 168 -16.78 2.40 11.33
C SER A 168 -16.76 2.60 12.86
N VAL A 169 -17.10 1.56 13.63
CA VAL A 169 -17.06 1.59 15.08
C VAL A 169 -15.67 1.20 15.57
N ALA A 170 -15.16 1.91 16.58
CA ALA A 170 -13.88 1.57 17.18
C ALA A 170 -13.98 0.24 17.94
N SER A 171 -13.00 -0.65 17.72
CA SER A 171 -12.88 -1.94 18.40
C SER A 171 -11.84 -1.85 19.51
N ASP A 172 -12.16 -2.39 20.68
CA ASP A 172 -11.19 -2.56 21.76
C ASP A 172 -10.15 -3.63 21.41
N LYS A 173 -8.90 -3.34 21.71
CA LYS A 173 -7.78 -4.24 21.39
C LYS A 173 -7.05 -4.68 22.66
N PHE A 174 -6.66 -5.95 22.70
CA PHE A 174 -6.05 -6.64 23.83
C PHE A 174 -4.82 -7.43 23.38
N THR A 175 -4.10 -8.04 24.33
CA THR A 175 -2.88 -8.80 24.03
C THR A 175 -3.03 -10.31 24.18
N ASP A 176 -4.16 -10.79 24.69
CA ASP A 176 -4.40 -12.21 24.92
C ASP A 176 -4.38 -13.03 23.63
N ALA A 177 -3.88 -14.25 23.68
CA ALA A 177 -3.96 -15.18 22.55
C ALA A 177 -5.42 -15.57 22.29
N LEU A 178 -5.79 -15.69 21.03
CA LEU A 178 -7.17 -15.99 20.60
C LEU A 178 -7.30 -17.47 20.20
N GLU A 179 -8.56 -17.92 20.15
CA GLU A 179 -8.88 -19.29 19.74
C GLU A 179 -8.60 -19.53 18.25
N GLU A 180 -8.49 -20.80 17.90
CA GLU A 180 -8.43 -21.25 16.52
C GLU A 180 -9.72 -20.84 15.77
N ASP A 181 -9.60 -20.46 14.51
CA ASP A 181 -10.71 -20.02 13.66
C ASP A 181 -11.37 -18.66 14.01
N THR A 182 -10.68 -17.78 14.77
CA THR A 182 -11.17 -16.41 14.99
C THR A 182 -11.21 -15.64 13.67
N PRO A 183 -12.40 -15.14 13.23
CA PRO A 183 -12.52 -14.31 12.03
C PRO A 183 -11.65 -13.05 12.10
N LEU A 184 -11.26 -12.53 10.93
CA LEU A 184 -10.36 -11.37 10.85
C LEU A 184 -10.85 -10.16 11.67
N ALA A 185 -12.14 -9.85 11.57
CA ALA A 185 -12.78 -8.73 12.30
C ALA A 185 -12.75 -8.89 13.82
N ASP A 186 -12.70 -10.12 14.32
CA ASP A 186 -12.75 -10.44 15.76
C ASP A 186 -11.35 -10.61 16.37
N ARG A 187 -10.28 -10.48 15.58
CA ARG A 187 -8.90 -10.61 16.06
C ARG A 187 -8.46 -9.39 16.87
N SER A 188 -8.94 -9.32 18.10
CA SER A 188 -8.71 -8.19 19.02
C SER A 188 -7.24 -8.01 19.43
N ASN A 189 -6.37 -8.97 19.18
CA ASN A 189 -4.94 -8.91 19.49
C ASN A 189 -4.05 -8.60 18.27
N MET A 190 -4.68 -8.35 17.11
CA MET A 190 -4.02 -7.95 15.87
C MET A 190 -4.39 -6.52 15.50
N THR A 191 -3.51 -5.89 14.77
CA THR A 191 -3.73 -4.57 14.15
C THR A 191 -3.36 -4.66 12.67
N TYR A 192 -4.05 -3.88 11.84
CA TYR A 192 -3.95 -4.00 10.39
C TYR A 192 -3.54 -2.69 9.73
N SER A 193 -2.76 -2.79 8.68
CA SER A 193 -2.30 -1.66 7.88
C SER A 193 -3.47 -0.82 7.37
N GLY A 194 -3.33 0.51 7.44
CA GLY A 194 -4.34 1.45 6.94
C GLY A 194 -5.54 1.67 7.87
N THR A 195 -5.48 1.16 9.09
CA THR A 195 -6.48 1.42 10.15
C THR A 195 -6.01 2.52 11.09
N LEU A 196 -6.92 3.13 11.85
CA LEU A 196 -6.66 4.32 12.67
C LEU A 196 -6.79 4.02 14.16
N VAL A 197 -5.77 4.36 14.94
CA VAL A 197 -5.83 4.36 16.40
C VAL A 197 -6.64 5.57 16.86
N THR A 198 -7.76 5.34 17.54
CA THR A 198 -8.64 6.41 18.03
C THR A 198 -8.45 6.73 19.49
N TYR A 199 -7.99 5.77 20.29
CA TYR A 199 -7.76 5.96 21.71
C TYR A 199 -6.68 5.00 22.23
N GLY A 200 -6.01 5.39 23.33
CA GLY A 200 -5.03 4.58 24.01
C GLY A 200 -3.65 4.56 23.36
N ARG A 201 -2.84 3.62 23.78
CA ARG A 201 -1.48 3.39 23.25
C ARG A 201 -1.14 1.91 23.26
N ALA A 202 -0.21 1.52 22.41
CA ALA A 202 0.19 0.13 22.31
C ALA A 202 1.61 -0.02 21.76
N LYS A 203 2.16 -1.23 21.90
CA LYS A 203 3.29 -1.71 21.10
C LYS A 203 2.84 -2.93 20.32
N MET A 204 3.22 -2.99 19.07
CA MET A 204 3.00 -4.16 18.23
C MET A 204 4.31 -4.64 17.62
N VAL A 205 4.42 -5.94 17.37
CA VAL A 205 5.47 -6.49 16.52
C VAL A 205 4.92 -6.63 15.11
N VAL A 206 5.65 -6.13 14.11
CA VAL A 206 5.27 -6.21 12.69
C VAL A 206 5.31 -7.67 12.24
N THR A 207 4.19 -8.18 11.74
CA THR A 207 4.02 -9.56 11.27
C THR A 207 3.93 -9.67 9.75
N ALA A 208 3.41 -8.64 9.08
CA ALA A 208 3.33 -8.57 7.62
C ALA A 208 3.52 -7.14 7.14
N ILE A 209 4.12 -6.98 5.95
CA ILE A 209 4.40 -5.71 5.28
C ILE A 209 3.93 -5.75 3.83
N GLY A 210 3.67 -4.60 3.25
CA GLY A 210 3.34 -4.43 1.83
C GLY A 210 2.20 -5.33 1.36
N ASP A 211 2.44 -6.10 0.31
CA ASP A 211 1.45 -7.00 -0.30
C ASP A 211 1.04 -8.17 0.61
N ASP A 212 1.87 -8.52 1.59
CA ASP A 212 1.57 -9.59 2.55
C ASP A 212 0.55 -9.14 3.62
N THR A 213 0.28 -7.84 3.77
CA THR A 213 -0.73 -7.32 4.71
C THR A 213 -2.14 -7.70 4.27
N GLU A 214 -3.10 -7.72 5.21
CA GLU A 214 -4.51 -7.99 4.85
C GLU A 214 -5.05 -6.94 3.88
N MET A 215 -4.63 -5.67 4.03
CA MET A 215 -4.96 -4.61 3.07
C MET A 215 -4.29 -4.85 1.71
N GLY A 216 -3.04 -5.28 1.68
CA GLY A 216 -2.30 -5.59 0.44
C GLY A 216 -2.91 -6.72 -0.36
N LYS A 217 -3.49 -7.73 0.30
CA LYS A 217 -4.18 -8.86 -0.36
C LYS A 217 -5.48 -8.45 -1.06
N VAL A 218 -6.09 -7.33 -0.68
CA VAL A 218 -7.36 -6.83 -1.22
C VAL A 218 -7.13 -5.75 -2.28
N ALA A 219 -5.97 -5.08 -2.28
CA ALA A 219 -5.60 -4.01 -3.22
C ALA A 219 -5.17 -4.57 -4.61
#